data_e23163ac34b7fde4c136dd0f34a1a529
#
_entry.id   e23163ac34b7fde4c136dd0f34a1a529
#
_cell.length_a   1.000
_cell.length_b   1.000
_cell.length_c   1.000
_cell.angle_alpha   90.00
_cell.angle_beta   90.00
_cell.angle_gamma   90.00
#
_symmetry.space_group_name_H-M   'P 1'
#
loop_
_entity.id
_entity.type
_entity.pdbx_description
1 polymer ?
#
loop_
_entity_poly.entity_id
_entity_poly.type
_entity_poly.pdbx_seq_one_letter_code
_entity_poly.pdbx_strand_id
1 'polypeptide(L)'
;LEVLGAVVVSAVLSFIPQEALPFVVDLAIIPLIFVALRRGLVWGCIASTLFGVIHMFIHPSGAGYFMVPFHDSVMAYGFVGVAGFFARNTVRTAFNARTSSTTLNVVTASLIATFVSYGFHAIGTAIGAPSLFSAEKVALAQGFFGFGMSFVVTLVVTLVLLVTPIYVKRS
;
A
#
# COMPACT_ATOMS: atom_id res chain seq x y z
N LEU A 1 -11.15 5.59 15.25
CA LEU A 1 -11.93 4.53 14.58
C LEU A 1 -11.46 4.27 13.14
N GLU A 2 -11.35 5.30 12.25
CA GLU A 2 -10.97 5.10 10.84
C GLU A 2 -9.60 4.43 10.66
N VAL A 3 -8.59 4.81 11.45
CA VAL A 3 -7.25 4.21 11.42
C VAL A 3 -7.31 2.73 11.75
N LEU A 4 -7.99 2.39 12.86
CA LEU A 4 -8.16 0.99 13.25
C LEU A 4 -9.01 0.21 12.24
N GLY A 5 -10.07 0.84 11.70
CA GLY A 5 -10.88 0.24 10.64
C GLY A 5 -10.05 -0.10 9.40
N ALA A 6 -9.18 0.81 8.96
CA ALA A 6 -8.30 0.56 7.83
C ALA A 6 -7.32 -0.60 8.10
N VAL A 7 -6.73 -0.66 9.30
CA VAL A 7 -5.83 -1.75 9.68
C VAL A 7 -6.55 -3.10 9.65
N VAL A 8 -7.77 -3.16 10.21
CA VAL A 8 -8.58 -4.39 10.20
C VAL A 8 -8.95 -4.80 8.78
N VAL A 9 -9.39 -3.86 7.94
CA VAL A 9 -9.74 -4.15 6.54
C VAL A 9 -8.50 -4.61 5.77
N SER A 10 -7.34 -3.97 5.97
CA SER A 10 -6.08 -4.41 5.37
C SER A 10 -5.69 -5.81 5.81
N ALA A 11 -5.86 -6.14 7.10
CA ALA A 11 -5.60 -7.48 7.61
C ALA A 11 -6.53 -8.53 6.98
N VAL A 12 -7.82 -8.22 6.81
CA VAL A 12 -8.75 -9.12 6.12
C VAL A 12 -8.37 -9.28 4.65
N LEU A 13 -8.01 -8.20 3.96
CA LEU A 13 -7.62 -8.26 2.55
C LEU A 13 -6.32 -9.02 2.33
N SER A 14 -5.40 -9.04 3.30
CA SER A 14 -4.15 -9.80 3.20
C SER A 14 -4.35 -11.33 3.23
N PHE A 15 -5.51 -11.83 3.68
CA PHE A 15 -5.86 -13.25 3.60
C PHE A 15 -6.38 -13.67 2.22
N ILE A 16 -6.66 -12.74 1.31
CA ILE A 16 -7.05 -13.10 -0.05
C ILE A 16 -5.84 -13.71 -0.75
N PRO A 17 -5.92 -14.98 -1.23
CA PRO A 17 -4.81 -15.62 -1.89
C PRO A 17 -4.40 -14.81 -3.13
N GLN A 18 -3.22 -14.22 -3.09
CA GLN A 18 -2.69 -13.45 -4.23
C GLN A 18 -2.44 -14.36 -5.45
N GLU A 19 -2.25 -15.66 -5.20
CA GLU A 19 -2.06 -16.70 -6.22
C GLU A 19 -3.32 -16.98 -7.04
N ALA A 20 -4.50 -16.62 -6.55
CA ALA A 20 -5.75 -16.79 -7.28
C ALA A 20 -5.91 -15.79 -8.45
N LEU A 21 -5.09 -14.75 -8.48
CA LEU A 21 -5.04 -13.79 -9.57
C LEU A 21 -3.82 -14.09 -10.45
N PRO A 22 -3.91 -13.88 -11.78
CA PRO A 22 -2.76 -14.07 -12.67
C PRO A 22 -1.58 -13.12 -12.37
N PHE A 23 -1.77 -12.20 -11.43
CA PHE A 23 -0.80 -11.19 -11.00
C PHE A 23 -0.86 -11.02 -9.50
N VAL A 24 0.29 -10.84 -8.87
CA VAL A 24 0.39 -10.53 -7.44
C VAL A 24 -0.10 -9.10 -7.21
N VAL A 25 -1.32 -8.96 -6.72
CA VAL A 25 -1.94 -7.66 -6.41
C VAL A 25 -2.10 -7.54 -4.91
N ASP A 26 -1.38 -6.60 -4.30
CA ASP A 26 -1.52 -6.34 -2.88
C ASP A 26 -2.70 -5.41 -2.61
N LEU A 27 -3.85 -6.00 -2.28
CA LEU A 27 -5.06 -5.26 -1.94
C LEU A 27 -4.99 -4.60 -0.56
N ALA A 28 -4.11 -5.07 0.33
CA ALA A 28 -4.01 -4.59 1.69
C ALA A 28 -3.51 -3.14 1.78
N ILE A 29 -2.79 -2.66 0.76
CA ILE A 29 -2.30 -1.27 0.73
C ILE A 29 -3.41 -0.24 0.48
N ILE A 30 -4.55 -0.64 -0.09
CA ILE A 30 -5.62 0.28 -0.50
C ILE A 30 -6.23 1.05 0.68
N PRO A 31 -6.68 0.38 1.77
CA PRO A 31 -7.22 1.08 2.93
C PRO A 31 -6.19 1.98 3.61
N LEU A 32 -4.90 1.60 3.57
CA LEU A 32 -3.81 2.37 4.15
C LEU A 32 -3.59 3.68 3.40
N ILE A 33 -3.52 3.61 2.05
CA ILE A 33 -3.43 4.80 1.19
C ILE A 33 -4.64 5.70 1.39
N PHE A 34 -5.85 5.13 1.47
CA PHE A 34 -7.07 5.89 1.68
C PHE A 34 -7.03 6.68 3.00
N VAL A 35 -6.63 6.04 4.10
CA VAL A 35 -6.50 6.72 5.41
C VAL A 35 -5.39 7.77 5.36
N ALA A 36 -4.26 7.46 4.73
CA ALA A 36 -3.16 8.40 4.58
C ALA A 36 -3.59 9.66 3.82
N LEU A 37 -4.30 9.52 2.70
CA LEU A 37 -4.84 10.64 1.92
C LEU A 37 -5.92 11.43 2.66
N ARG A 38 -6.67 10.80 3.55
CA ARG A 38 -7.74 11.44 4.32
C ARG A 38 -7.24 12.13 5.58
N ARG A 39 -6.37 11.47 6.34
CA ARG A 39 -5.94 11.87 7.68
C ARG A 39 -4.55 12.50 7.72
N GLY A 40 -3.80 12.38 6.65
CA GLY A 40 -2.46 12.94 6.54
C GLY A 40 -1.36 11.95 6.90
N LEU A 41 -0.13 12.45 6.77
CA LEU A 41 1.09 11.66 6.89
C LEU A 41 1.18 10.89 8.23
N VAL A 42 0.98 11.57 9.34
CA VAL A 42 1.17 10.97 10.67
C VAL A 42 0.24 9.78 10.89
N TRP A 43 -1.05 9.98 10.63
CA TRP A 43 -2.05 8.91 10.79
C TRP A 43 -1.91 7.82 9.73
N GLY A 44 -1.48 8.19 8.52
CA GLY A 44 -1.14 7.25 7.47
C GLY A 44 0.01 6.33 7.90
N CYS A 45 1.11 6.91 8.39
CA CYS A 45 2.26 6.13 8.87
C CYS A 45 1.92 5.25 10.08
N ILE A 46 1.11 5.75 11.03
CA ILE A 46 0.67 4.96 12.19
C ILE A 46 -0.15 3.75 11.71
N ALA A 47 -1.15 3.96 10.83
CA ALA A 47 -1.97 2.87 10.32
C ALA A 47 -1.12 1.84 9.56
N SER A 48 -0.26 2.30 8.69
CA SER A 48 0.58 1.48 7.82
C SER A 48 1.62 0.67 8.61
N THR A 49 2.28 1.29 9.58
CA THR A 49 3.25 0.60 10.45
C THR A 49 2.55 -0.43 11.34
N LEU A 50 1.41 -0.06 11.93
CA LEU A 50 0.62 -0.98 12.75
C LEU A 50 0.19 -2.20 11.94
N PHE A 51 -0.30 -1.99 10.71
CA PHE A 51 -0.63 -3.08 9.82
C PHE A 51 0.61 -3.92 9.47
N GLY A 52 1.74 -3.30 9.13
CA GLY A 52 2.99 -4.02 8.81
C GLY A 52 3.46 -4.93 9.94
N VAL A 53 3.36 -4.46 11.19
CA VAL A 53 3.65 -5.29 12.38
C VAL A 53 2.68 -6.47 12.49
N ILE A 54 1.38 -6.24 12.32
CA ILE A 54 0.37 -7.30 12.34
C ILE A 54 0.62 -8.30 11.20
N HIS A 55 0.90 -7.81 10.00
CA HIS A 55 1.19 -8.64 8.81
C HIS A 55 2.39 -9.56 9.03
N MET A 56 3.45 -9.07 9.70
CA MET A 56 4.62 -9.87 10.02
C MET A 56 4.29 -11.11 10.89
N PHE A 57 3.28 -11.01 11.75
CA PHE A 57 2.85 -12.13 12.59
C PHE A 57 1.83 -13.06 11.89
N ILE A 58 1.02 -12.51 11.00
CA ILE A 58 0.01 -13.28 10.25
C ILE A 58 0.69 -14.09 9.12
N HIS A 59 1.65 -13.50 8.45
CA HIS A 59 2.38 -14.09 7.32
C HIS A 59 3.88 -14.18 7.65
N PRO A 60 4.30 -15.11 8.54
CA PRO A 60 5.71 -15.28 8.86
C PRO A 60 6.46 -15.76 7.62
N SER A 61 7.28 -14.91 7.04
CA SER A 61 8.22 -15.33 6.01
C SER A 61 9.22 -16.31 6.64
N GLY A 62 9.25 -17.55 6.12
CA GLY A 62 9.98 -18.69 6.70
C GLY A 62 11.51 -18.61 6.68
N ALA A 63 12.07 -17.45 6.39
CA ALA A 63 13.50 -17.21 6.47
C ALA A 63 13.89 -16.92 7.94
N GLY A 64 14.76 -17.73 8.51
CA GLY A 64 15.19 -17.67 9.91
C GLY A 64 15.88 -16.38 10.35
N TYR A 65 15.89 -15.34 9.54
CA TYR A 65 16.45 -14.04 9.85
C TYR A 65 15.35 -13.02 10.05
N PHE A 66 15.29 -12.40 11.23
CA PHE A 66 14.32 -11.33 11.56
C PHE A 66 14.30 -10.19 10.54
N MET A 67 15.42 -9.91 9.89
CA MET A 67 15.53 -8.83 8.91
C MET A 67 14.63 -9.02 7.69
N VAL A 68 14.36 -10.24 7.26
CA VAL A 68 13.49 -10.51 6.10
C VAL A 68 12.05 -10.11 6.38
N PRO A 69 11.37 -10.67 7.39
CA PRO A 69 9.98 -10.28 7.69
C PRO A 69 9.89 -8.80 8.09
N PHE A 70 10.93 -8.22 8.68
CA PHE A 70 10.94 -6.81 9.02
C PHE A 70 10.89 -5.92 7.77
N HIS A 71 11.72 -6.18 6.76
CA HIS A 71 11.69 -5.41 5.52
C HIS A 71 10.45 -5.72 4.69
N ASP A 72 10.08 -6.98 4.60
CA ASP A 72 8.97 -7.46 3.77
C ASP A 72 7.60 -7.07 4.32
N SER A 73 7.47 -6.82 5.61
CA SER A 73 6.20 -6.46 6.23
C SER A 73 6.24 -5.04 6.83
N VAL A 74 7.10 -4.83 7.85
CA VAL A 74 7.06 -3.58 8.60
C VAL A 74 7.50 -2.38 7.75
N MET A 75 8.61 -2.52 7.01
CA MET A 75 9.10 -1.45 6.15
C MET A 75 8.21 -1.28 4.91
N ALA A 76 7.89 -2.38 4.21
CA ALA A 76 7.10 -2.32 2.98
C ALA A 76 5.75 -1.64 3.21
N TYR A 77 5.02 -2.05 4.24
CA TYR A 77 3.73 -1.43 4.55
C TYR A 77 3.88 -0.11 5.30
N GLY A 78 4.83 0.02 6.23
CA GLY A 78 5.01 1.24 7.02
C GLY A 78 5.20 2.48 6.16
N PHE A 79 5.93 2.36 5.07
CA PHE A 79 6.16 3.46 4.12
C PHE A 79 4.97 3.76 3.19
N VAL A 80 3.93 2.93 3.13
CA VAL A 80 2.69 3.26 2.41
C VAL A 80 2.08 4.57 2.93
N GLY A 81 2.28 4.87 4.21
CA GLY A 81 1.84 6.11 4.84
C GLY A 81 2.36 7.40 4.18
N VAL A 82 3.43 7.34 3.37
CA VAL A 82 3.96 8.50 2.62
C VAL A 82 2.92 9.11 1.66
N ALA A 83 1.90 8.35 1.24
CA ALA A 83 0.75 8.89 0.52
C ALA A 83 0.12 10.09 1.23
N GLY A 84 0.24 10.16 2.55
CA GLY A 84 -0.26 11.24 3.39
C GLY A 84 0.36 12.61 3.15
N PHE A 85 1.50 12.71 2.45
CA PHE A 85 2.03 13.99 1.98
C PHE A 85 1.06 14.72 1.07
N PHE A 86 0.27 13.98 0.32
CA PHE A 86 -0.72 14.51 -0.62
C PHE A 86 -2.08 14.81 0.02
N ALA A 87 -2.29 14.44 1.29
CA ALA A 87 -3.57 14.53 1.99
C ALA A 87 -4.17 15.94 1.93
N ARG A 88 -3.39 16.96 2.31
CA ARG A 88 -3.87 18.34 2.36
C ARG A 88 -4.39 18.82 1.00
N ASN A 89 -3.62 18.55 -0.04
CA ASN A 89 -4.00 18.97 -1.40
C ASN A 89 -5.19 18.15 -1.92
N THR A 90 -5.20 16.85 -1.68
CA THR A 90 -6.30 15.96 -2.09
C THR A 90 -7.61 16.38 -1.45
N VAL A 91 -7.64 16.58 -0.13
CA VAL A 91 -8.85 17.01 0.59
C VAL A 91 -9.31 18.39 0.12
N ARG A 92 -8.36 19.34 -0.05
CA ARG A 92 -8.68 20.70 -0.51
C ARG A 92 -9.27 20.72 -1.93
N THR A 93 -8.66 19.95 -2.84
CA THR A 93 -9.13 19.91 -4.24
C THR A 93 -10.44 19.15 -4.36
N ALA A 94 -10.64 18.07 -3.59
CA ALA A 94 -11.89 17.34 -3.53
C ALA A 94 -13.03 18.21 -2.96
N PHE A 95 -12.77 18.97 -1.89
CA PHE A 95 -13.75 19.88 -1.30
C PHE A 95 -14.17 20.98 -2.26
N ASN A 96 -13.25 21.47 -3.10
CA ASN A 96 -13.52 22.51 -4.10
C ASN A 96 -14.01 21.93 -5.44
N ALA A 97 -14.42 20.66 -5.50
CA ALA A 97 -14.89 19.97 -6.70
C ALA A 97 -13.90 20.04 -7.89
N ARG A 98 -12.60 20.18 -7.64
CA ARG A 98 -11.54 20.17 -8.65
C ARG A 98 -11.12 18.75 -8.97
N THR A 99 -11.95 18.02 -9.73
CA THR A 99 -11.78 16.59 -10.00
C THR A 99 -10.43 16.24 -10.61
N SER A 100 -9.97 16.97 -11.64
CA SER A 100 -8.66 16.70 -12.28
C SER A 100 -7.48 16.80 -11.31
N SER A 101 -7.46 17.87 -10.48
CA SER A 101 -6.39 18.03 -9.49
C SER A 101 -6.45 16.98 -8.38
N THR A 102 -7.66 16.61 -7.96
CA THR A 102 -7.86 15.53 -6.98
C THR A 102 -7.37 14.20 -7.53
N THR A 103 -7.76 13.87 -8.76
CA THR A 103 -7.30 12.66 -9.45
C THR A 103 -5.78 12.62 -9.56
N LEU A 104 -5.14 13.73 -9.98
CA LEU A 104 -3.69 13.80 -10.09
C LEU A 104 -2.99 13.54 -8.73
N ASN A 105 -3.48 14.15 -7.65
CA ASN A 105 -2.92 13.93 -6.32
C ASN A 105 -3.05 12.47 -5.88
N VAL A 106 -4.21 11.83 -6.15
CA VAL A 106 -4.43 10.42 -5.82
C VAL A 106 -3.54 9.50 -6.64
N VAL A 107 -3.45 9.74 -7.95
CA VAL A 107 -2.56 8.98 -8.85
C VAL A 107 -1.13 9.05 -8.36
N THR A 108 -0.63 10.25 -8.09
CA THR A 108 0.75 10.45 -7.65
C THR A 108 1.01 9.81 -6.29
N ALA A 109 0.09 9.98 -5.33
CA ALA A 109 0.20 9.39 -4.00
C ALA A 109 0.20 7.85 -4.06
N SER A 110 -0.71 7.26 -4.83
CA SER A 110 -0.82 5.81 -5.01
C SER A 110 0.43 5.24 -5.70
N LEU A 111 0.93 5.93 -6.74
CA LEU A 111 2.14 5.54 -7.45
C LEU A 111 3.35 5.50 -6.51
N ILE A 112 3.57 6.58 -5.76
CA ILE A 112 4.71 6.68 -4.85
C ILE A 112 4.60 5.64 -3.73
N ALA A 113 3.44 5.53 -3.09
CA ALA A 113 3.24 4.58 -1.99
C ALA A 113 3.43 3.13 -2.44
N THR A 114 2.87 2.75 -3.59
CA THR A 114 3.02 1.40 -4.15
C THR A 114 4.47 1.14 -4.56
N PHE A 115 5.13 2.10 -5.21
CA PHE A 115 6.53 1.97 -5.59
C PHE A 115 7.45 1.74 -4.39
N VAL A 116 7.27 2.52 -3.33
CA VAL A 116 8.07 2.38 -2.12
C VAL A 116 7.80 1.05 -1.42
N SER A 117 6.54 0.63 -1.33
CA SER A 117 6.17 -0.66 -0.74
C SER A 117 6.85 -1.82 -1.46
N TYR A 118 6.70 -1.89 -2.80
CA TYR A 118 7.33 -2.95 -3.60
C TYR A 118 8.85 -2.88 -3.59
N GLY A 119 9.44 -1.69 -3.46
CA GLY A 119 10.88 -1.53 -3.27
C GLY A 119 11.38 -2.23 -2.02
N PHE A 120 10.67 -2.10 -0.90
CA PHE A 120 11.02 -2.79 0.35
C PHE A 120 10.75 -4.30 0.28
N HIS A 121 9.68 -4.74 -0.39
CA HIS A 121 9.46 -6.17 -0.67
C HIS A 121 10.64 -6.76 -1.48
N ALA A 122 11.10 -6.06 -2.52
CA ALA A 122 12.26 -6.49 -3.30
C ALA A 122 13.54 -6.57 -2.46
N ILE A 123 13.77 -5.61 -1.56
CA ILE A 123 14.90 -5.63 -0.61
C ILE A 123 14.77 -6.81 0.34
N GLY A 124 13.58 -7.05 0.91
CA GLY A 124 13.32 -8.21 1.78
C GLY A 124 13.62 -9.53 1.09
N THR A 125 13.16 -9.68 -0.14
CA THR A 125 13.44 -10.85 -0.99
C THR A 125 14.93 -11.02 -1.27
N ALA A 126 15.62 -9.94 -1.59
CA ALA A 126 17.07 -9.96 -1.85
C ALA A 126 17.90 -10.39 -0.62
N ILE A 127 17.49 -9.97 0.58
CA ILE A 127 18.12 -10.36 1.84
C ILE A 127 17.84 -11.84 2.15
N GLY A 128 16.59 -12.29 1.90
CA GLY A 128 16.15 -13.65 2.26
C GLY A 128 16.64 -14.74 1.33
N ALA A 129 16.87 -14.43 0.07
CA ALA A 129 17.23 -15.39 -0.97
C ALA A 129 18.24 -14.79 -1.97
N PRO A 130 19.50 -14.56 -1.55
CA PRO A 130 20.50 -13.95 -2.44
C PRO A 130 20.78 -14.77 -3.70
N SER A 131 20.54 -16.08 -3.69
CA SER A 131 20.69 -16.97 -4.86
C SER A 131 19.56 -16.83 -5.89
N LEU A 132 18.41 -16.28 -5.49
CA LEU A 132 17.31 -15.97 -6.40
C LEU A 132 17.60 -14.77 -7.28
N PHE A 133 18.56 -13.93 -6.93
CA PHE A 133 19.04 -12.86 -7.80
C PHE A 133 19.61 -13.36 -9.14
N SER A 134 19.95 -14.61 -9.29
CA SER A 134 20.39 -15.24 -10.52
C SER A 134 19.27 -15.95 -11.32
N ALA A 135 18.15 -16.31 -10.68
CA ALA A 135 16.93 -16.82 -11.38
C ALA A 135 15.98 -15.70 -11.88
N GLU A 136 16.39 -14.55 -11.93
CA GLU A 136 15.94 -13.24 -11.58
C GLU A 136 15.23 -12.41 -12.60
N LYS A 137 15.40 -12.62 -13.86
CA LYS A 137 14.70 -11.82 -14.90
C LYS A 137 13.20 -12.06 -14.85
N VAL A 138 12.80 -13.28 -14.44
CA VAL A 138 11.39 -13.67 -14.31
C VAL A 138 10.80 -13.07 -13.03
N ALA A 139 11.51 -13.12 -11.90
CA ALA A 139 11.05 -12.57 -10.64
C ALA A 139 10.95 -11.03 -10.67
N LEU A 140 11.91 -10.36 -11.31
CA LEU A 140 11.84 -8.92 -11.55
C LEU A 140 10.67 -8.55 -12.47
N ALA A 141 10.47 -9.28 -13.56
CA ALA A 141 9.34 -9.03 -14.45
C ALA A 141 7.99 -9.26 -13.74
N GLN A 142 7.88 -10.31 -12.94
CA GLN A 142 6.69 -10.57 -12.11
C GLN A 142 6.50 -9.49 -11.05
N GLY A 143 7.57 -9.00 -10.43
CA GLY A 143 7.55 -7.88 -9.50
C GLY A 143 7.07 -6.59 -10.14
N PHE A 144 7.57 -6.24 -11.33
CA PHE A 144 7.10 -5.07 -12.08
C PHE A 144 5.64 -5.20 -12.54
N PHE A 145 5.23 -6.39 -12.96
CA PHE A 145 3.82 -6.65 -13.32
C PHE A 145 2.91 -6.54 -12.09
N GLY A 146 3.30 -7.14 -10.98
CA GLY A 146 2.59 -7.04 -9.70
C GLY A 146 2.48 -5.60 -9.22
N PHE A 147 3.57 -4.84 -9.30
CA PHE A 147 3.58 -3.40 -9.03
C PHE A 147 2.57 -2.65 -9.91
N GLY A 148 2.62 -2.85 -11.23
CA GLY A 148 1.73 -2.17 -12.16
C GLY A 148 0.26 -2.49 -11.89
N MET A 149 -0.08 -3.75 -11.64
CA MET A 149 -1.44 -4.17 -11.35
C MET A 149 -1.92 -3.65 -9.99
N SER A 150 -1.11 -3.72 -8.95
CA SER A 150 -1.44 -3.15 -7.64
C SER A 150 -1.66 -1.66 -7.74
N PHE A 151 -0.84 -0.95 -8.52
CA PHE A 151 -1.02 0.46 -8.78
C PHE A 151 -2.37 0.75 -9.47
N VAL A 152 -2.71 0.02 -10.52
CA VAL A 152 -3.98 0.20 -11.25
C VAL A 152 -5.18 -0.07 -10.34
N VAL A 153 -5.17 -1.18 -9.59
CA VAL A 153 -6.27 -1.52 -8.67
C VAL A 153 -6.39 -0.46 -7.56
N THR A 154 -5.28 -0.07 -6.96
CA THR A 154 -5.26 0.98 -5.94
C THR A 154 -5.81 2.29 -6.48
N LEU A 155 -5.40 2.67 -7.68
CA LEU A 155 -5.87 3.86 -8.35
C LEU A 155 -7.38 3.83 -8.58
N VAL A 156 -7.89 2.75 -9.17
CA VAL A 156 -9.33 2.60 -9.45
C VAL A 156 -10.15 2.65 -8.18
N VAL A 157 -9.79 1.87 -7.16
CA VAL A 157 -10.53 1.83 -5.89
C VAL A 157 -10.46 3.17 -5.17
N THR A 158 -9.29 3.82 -5.13
CA THR A 158 -9.16 5.12 -4.46
C THR A 158 -9.94 6.21 -5.19
N LEU A 159 -9.98 6.20 -6.52
CA LEU A 159 -10.80 7.12 -7.31
C LEU A 159 -12.31 6.90 -7.05
N VAL A 160 -12.76 5.65 -7.00
CA VAL A 160 -14.15 5.32 -6.67
C VAL A 160 -14.49 5.83 -5.27
N LEU A 161 -13.63 5.62 -4.28
CA LEU A 161 -13.84 6.09 -2.92
C LEU A 161 -13.85 7.62 -2.82
N LEU A 162 -13.07 8.33 -3.64
CA LEU A 162 -13.04 9.79 -3.67
C LEU A 162 -14.30 10.41 -4.25
N VAL A 163 -14.94 9.73 -5.19
CA VAL A 163 -16.22 10.19 -5.78
C VAL A 163 -17.38 9.98 -4.81
N THR A 164 -17.21 9.13 -3.79
CA THR A 164 -18.25 8.90 -2.78
C THR A 164 -18.32 10.06 -1.78
N PRO A 165 -19.52 10.48 -1.36
CA PRO A 165 -19.69 11.59 -0.40
C PRO A 165 -19.07 11.33 0.97
N ILE A 166 -18.68 10.09 1.26
CA ILE A 166 -18.02 9.67 2.50
C ILE A 166 -16.64 10.33 2.68
N TYR A 167 -15.93 10.61 1.56
CA TYR A 167 -14.60 11.21 1.61
C TYR A 167 -14.65 12.69 2.01
N VAL A 168 -15.67 13.42 1.57
CA VAL A 168 -15.79 14.87 1.72
C VAL A 168 -16.42 15.27 3.05
N LYS A 169 -17.29 14.45 3.63
CA LYS A 169 -17.87 14.74 4.96
C LYS A 169 -16.82 14.53 6.06
N ARG A 170 -16.22 15.62 6.51
CA ARG A 170 -15.59 15.69 7.81
C ARG A 170 -16.69 15.64 8.87
N SER A 171 -16.73 14.57 9.63
CA SER A 171 -17.30 14.60 10.97
C SER A 171 -16.31 15.24 11.92
#